data_38b9e121ecceffc124ba4ca89d5078af
#
_entry.id   38b9e121ecceffc124ba4ca89d5078af
#
_cell.length_a   1.000
_cell.length_b   1.000
_cell.length_c   1.000
_cell.angle_alpha   90.00
_cell.angle_beta   90.00
_cell.angle_gamma   90.00
#
_symmetry.space_group_name_H-M   'P 1'
#
loop_
_entity.id
_entity.type
_entity.pdbx_description
1 polymer ?
#
loop_
_entity_poly.entity_id
_entity_poly.type
_entity_poly.pdbx_seq_one_letter_code
_entity_poly.pdbx_strand_id
1 'polypeptide(L)'
;MPWVNINFDDAKKVASTIEDNEAVKSHLTFGAEYDSVLEWFIKTEVKTLAEIAEDSTEWGNHWNTENSPRKVVETGSREEWCANNIYDFAGNVDEWTQEQNESSYRVIRGGYCDFVGDHCPVAFRYCDNPGNDRYFTGFRATLYIK
;
A
#
# COMPACT_ATOMS: atom_id res chain seq x y z
N MET A 1 -11.69 8.96 -1.41
CA MET A 1 -11.47 7.95 -0.35
C MET A 1 -10.89 6.69 -0.96
N PRO A 2 -9.93 6.02 -0.33
CA PRO A 2 -9.48 4.70 -0.75
C PRO A 2 -10.66 3.71 -0.82
N TRP A 3 -10.58 2.75 -1.73
CA TRP A 3 -11.57 1.67 -1.79
C TRP A 3 -11.19 0.61 -0.75
N VAL A 4 -11.89 0.60 0.36
CA VAL A 4 -11.72 -0.34 1.48
C VAL A 4 -12.93 -1.26 1.63
N ASN A 5 -12.95 -2.14 2.62
CA ASN A 5 -13.96 -3.19 2.80
C ASN A 5 -14.07 -4.07 1.54
N ILE A 6 -12.93 -4.51 1.05
CA ILE A 6 -12.80 -5.34 -0.14
C ILE A 6 -11.89 -6.53 0.16
N ASN A 7 -12.33 -7.74 -0.15
CA ASN A 7 -11.52 -8.94 -0.03
C ASN A 7 -10.51 -9.06 -1.19
N PHE A 8 -9.56 -9.98 -1.08
CA PHE A 8 -8.48 -10.13 -2.05
C PHE A 8 -8.99 -10.44 -3.48
N ASP A 9 -9.95 -11.36 -3.63
CA ASP A 9 -10.42 -11.78 -4.95
C ASP A 9 -11.17 -10.65 -5.67
N ASP A 10 -11.97 -9.90 -4.95
CA ASP A 10 -12.66 -8.73 -5.47
C ASP A 10 -11.67 -7.60 -5.81
N ALA A 11 -10.68 -7.34 -4.94
CA ALA A 11 -9.61 -6.37 -5.20
C ALA A 11 -8.84 -6.73 -6.49
N LYS A 12 -8.46 -7.99 -6.65
CA LYS A 12 -7.78 -8.49 -7.84
C LYS A 12 -8.62 -8.33 -9.10
N LYS A 13 -9.91 -8.64 -9.02
CA LYS A 13 -10.86 -8.49 -10.13
C LYS A 13 -11.01 -7.03 -10.51
N VAL A 14 -11.27 -6.16 -9.54
CA VAL A 14 -11.44 -4.72 -9.79
C VAL A 14 -10.16 -4.10 -10.35
N ALA A 15 -9.00 -4.39 -9.75
CA ALA A 15 -7.71 -3.89 -10.24
C ALA A 15 -7.46 -4.25 -11.72
N SER A 16 -7.89 -5.43 -12.16
CA SER A 16 -7.72 -5.85 -13.56
C SER A 16 -8.67 -5.17 -14.56
N THR A 17 -9.65 -4.41 -14.08
CA THR A 17 -10.65 -3.71 -14.93
C THR A 17 -10.49 -2.20 -14.94
N ILE A 18 -9.53 -1.64 -14.21
CA ILE A 18 -9.28 -0.19 -14.17
C ILE A 18 -8.85 0.31 -15.55
N GLU A 19 -7.95 -0.42 -16.20
CA GLU A 19 -7.50 -0.13 -17.55
C GLU A 19 -7.17 -1.44 -18.29
N ASP A 20 -7.80 -1.68 -19.43
CA ASP A 20 -7.48 -2.79 -20.32
C ASP A 20 -7.80 -2.40 -21.76
N ASN A 21 -6.80 -1.85 -22.45
CA ASN A 21 -6.89 -1.49 -23.85
C ASN A 21 -5.72 -2.10 -24.64
N GLU A 22 -5.58 -1.75 -25.92
CA GLU A 22 -4.53 -2.32 -26.78
C GLU A 22 -3.10 -2.01 -26.31
N ALA A 23 -2.90 -0.88 -25.63
CA ALA A 23 -1.58 -0.38 -25.22
C ALA A 23 -1.26 -0.61 -23.74
N VAL A 24 -2.28 -0.62 -22.88
CA VAL A 24 -2.09 -0.62 -21.42
C VAL A 24 -3.01 -1.66 -20.75
N LYS A 25 -2.52 -2.27 -19.71
CA LYS A 25 -3.29 -3.16 -18.84
C LYS A 25 -3.01 -2.89 -17.38
N SER A 26 -4.05 -3.01 -16.54
CA SER A 26 -3.92 -2.93 -15.08
C SER A 26 -4.03 -4.29 -14.41
N HIS A 27 -3.45 -4.38 -13.23
CA HIS A 27 -3.59 -5.55 -12.34
C HIS A 27 -3.39 -5.14 -10.89
N LEU A 28 -3.79 -6.01 -9.96
CA LEU A 28 -3.43 -5.86 -8.55
C LEU A 28 -1.91 -5.95 -8.40
N THR A 29 -1.31 -5.02 -7.69
CA THR A 29 0.14 -4.94 -7.49
C THR A 29 0.73 -6.27 -7.01
N PHE A 30 1.81 -6.73 -7.64
CA PHE A 30 2.62 -7.85 -7.13
C PHE A 30 3.55 -7.38 -6.00
N GLY A 31 3.93 -8.29 -5.09
CA GLY A 31 4.89 -7.98 -4.04
C GLY A 31 6.22 -7.46 -4.59
N ALA A 32 6.72 -8.04 -5.69
CA ALA A 32 7.97 -7.60 -6.35
C ALA A 32 7.85 -6.18 -6.96
N GLU A 33 6.68 -5.80 -7.47
CA GLU A 33 6.45 -4.43 -7.96
C GLU A 33 6.42 -3.44 -6.80
N TYR A 34 5.77 -3.81 -5.69
CA TYR A 34 5.77 -3.02 -4.48
C TYR A 34 7.21 -2.78 -3.99
N ASP A 35 8.02 -3.83 -3.91
CA ASP A 35 9.43 -3.73 -3.51
C ASP A 35 10.26 -2.87 -4.48
N SER A 36 9.96 -2.96 -5.79
CA SER A 36 10.63 -2.12 -6.80
C SER A 36 10.35 -0.62 -6.62
N VAL A 37 9.15 -0.25 -6.16
CA VAL A 37 8.82 1.14 -5.81
C VAL A 37 9.62 1.57 -4.59
N LEU A 38 9.72 0.74 -3.55
CA LEU A 38 10.53 1.05 -2.37
C LEU A 38 12.02 1.23 -2.72
N GLU A 39 12.57 0.36 -3.57
CA GLU A 39 13.95 0.51 -4.08
C GLU A 39 14.12 1.81 -4.88
N TRP A 40 13.13 2.19 -5.68
CA TRP A 40 13.16 3.43 -6.44
C TRP A 40 13.18 4.65 -5.52
N PHE A 41 12.41 4.65 -4.44
CA PHE A 41 12.45 5.72 -3.43
C PHE A 41 13.85 5.87 -2.81
N ILE A 42 14.53 4.75 -2.51
CA ILE A 42 15.91 4.78 -2.00
C ILE A 42 16.88 5.30 -3.07
N LYS A 43 16.81 4.78 -4.30
CA LYS A 43 17.71 5.15 -5.41
C LYS A 43 17.57 6.61 -5.82
N THR A 44 16.40 7.20 -5.67
CA THR A 44 16.15 8.63 -5.93
C THR A 44 16.35 9.51 -4.71
N GLU A 45 16.81 8.92 -3.59
CA GLU A 45 17.09 9.61 -2.34
C GLU A 45 15.87 10.37 -1.74
N VAL A 46 14.65 10.03 -2.17
CA VAL A 46 13.42 10.64 -1.62
C VAL A 46 13.04 10.01 -0.28
N LYS A 47 13.46 8.77 -0.05
CA LYS A 47 13.34 8.06 1.23
C LYS A 47 14.61 7.29 1.54
N THR A 48 14.94 7.21 2.82
CA THR A 48 16.06 6.41 3.33
C THR A 48 15.62 4.96 3.59
N LEU A 49 16.59 4.08 3.69
CA LEU A 49 16.32 2.68 4.08
C LEU A 49 15.65 2.59 5.47
N ALA A 50 16.05 3.43 6.42
CA ALA A 50 15.46 3.47 7.76
C ALA A 50 13.98 3.89 7.73
N GLU A 51 13.62 4.94 6.96
CA GLU A 51 12.22 5.36 6.79
C GLU A 51 11.34 4.28 6.14
N ILE A 52 11.93 3.41 5.34
CA ILE A 52 11.22 2.34 4.64
C ILE A 52 11.13 1.06 5.48
N ALA A 53 12.22 0.65 6.13
CA ALA A 53 12.33 -0.66 6.76
C ALA A 53 12.17 -0.65 8.29
N GLU A 54 12.37 0.51 8.94
CA GLU A 54 12.38 0.60 10.39
C GLU A 54 11.25 1.48 10.94
N ASP A 55 11.02 2.65 10.35
CA ASP A 55 9.98 3.58 10.82
C ASP A 55 9.45 4.48 9.70
N SER A 56 8.19 4.28 9.33
CA SER A 56 7.49 5.07 8.32
C SER A 56 6.58 6.16 8.91
N THR A 57 6.65 6.42 10.21
CA THR A 57 5.75 7.33 10.93
C THR A 57 5.69 8.72 10.31
N GLU A 58 6.84 9.28 9.91
CA GLU A 58 6.93 10.69 9.49
C GLU A 58 6.31 10.97 8.10
N TRP A 59 6.09 9.94 7.29
CA TRP A 59 5.61 10.12 5.91
C TRP A 59 4.40 9.26 5.53
N GLY A 60 3.64 8.80 6.53
CA GLY A 60 2.42 8.04 6.36
C GLY A 60 1.35 8.41 7.38
N ASN A 61 0.11 8.06 7.09
CA ASN A 61 -0.99 8.20 8.03
C ASN A 61 -0.98 7.00 8.98
N HIS A 62 -0.17 7.06 10.04
CA HIS A 62 -0.11 6.07 11.11
C HIS A 62 -0.71 6.62 12.41
N TRP A 63 -0.97 5.76 13.39
CA TRP A 63 -1.51 6.17 14.69
C TRP A 63 -0.65 7.21 15.41
N ASN A 64 0.69 7.05 15.32
CA ASN A 64 1.67 7.89 16.00
C ASN A 64 2.24 9.03 15.11
N THR A 65 1.78 9.19 13.87
CA THR A 65 2.15 10.33 13.02
C THR A 65 1.65 11.62 13.65
N GLU A 66 2.49 12.65 13.63
CA GLU A 66 2.12 13.98 14.16
C GLU A 66 0.87 14.52 13.43
N ASN A 67 -0.12 14.95 14.20
CA ASN A 67 -1.42 15.42 13.70
C ASN A 67 -2.19 14.40 12.84
N SER A 68 -1.90 13.10 12.99
CA SER A 68 -2.67 12.06 12.31
C SER A 68 -4.15 12.15 12.69
N PRO A 69 -5.06 12.05 11.72
CA PRO A 69 -6.50 11.98 11.98
C PRO A 69 -6.92 10.64 12.61
N ARG A 70 -6.01 9.65 12.66
CA ARG A 70 -6.24 8.29 13.20
C ARG A 70 -7.48 7.63 12.61
N LYS A 71 -7.67 7.80 11.33
CA LYS A 71 -8.74 7.22 10.52
C LYS A 71 -8.33 7.22 9.06
N VAL A 72 -8.98 6.41 8.26
CA VAL A 72 -8.80 6.43 6.80
C VAL A 72 -9.23 7.78 6.24
N VAL A 73 -8.38 8.37 5.42
CA VAL A 73 -8.63 9.65 4.75
C VAL A 73 -8.49 9.51 3.23
N GLU A 74 -8.86 10.55 2.51
CA GLU A 74 -8.69 10.61 1.05
C GLU A 74 -7.22 10.52 0.66
N THR A 75 -6.93 9.71 -0.35
CA THR A 75 -5.59 9.61 -0.92
C THR A 75 -5.16 10.98 -1.42
N GLY A 76 -3.92 11.35 -1.10
CA GLY A 76 -3.38 12.65 -1.45
C GLY A 76 -3.89 13.81 -0.60
N SER A 77 -4.46 13.54 0.57
CA SER A 77 -4.94 14.60 1.48
C SER A 77 -3.81 15.40 2.12
N ARG A 78 -2.57 14.91 2.09
CA ARG A 78 -1.38 15.58 2.61
C ARG A 78 -0.17 15.37 1.73
N GLU A 79 0.54 16.46 1.42
CA GLU A 79 1.77 16.43 0.62
C GLU A 79 2.92 15.72 1.33
N GLU A 80 3.02 15.79 2.64
CA GLU A 80 4.04 15.11 3.43
C GLU A 80 3.95 13.56 3.37
N TRP A 81 2.80 13.03 2.96
CA TRP A 81 2.59 11.58 2.76
C TRP A 81 2.83 11.13 1.32
N CYS A 82 3.64 11.90 0.60
CA CYS A 82 3.99 11.67 -0.79
C CYS A 82 5.48 11.34 -0.94
N ALA A 83 5.80 10.39 -1.81
CA ALA A 83 7.15 10.10 -2.27
C ALA A 83 7.15 9.94 -3.79
N ASN A 84 7.91 10.74 -4.54
CA ASN A 84 7.98 10.71 -6.00
C ASN A 84 6.59 10.75 -6.69
N ASN A 85 5.68 11.61 -6.21
CA ASN A 85 4.28 11.73 -6.67
C ASN A 85 3.41 10.48 -6.43
N ILE A 86 3.83 9.56 -5.57
CA ILE A 86 3.02 8.44 -5.09
C ILE A 86 2.57 8.78 -3.68
N TYR A 87 1.26 8.91 -3.49
CA TYR A 87 0.65 9.27 -2.21
C TYR A 87 0.27 8.04 -1.40
N ASP A 88 0.32 8.19 -0.07
CA ASP A 88 -0.17 7.19 0.90
C ASP A 88 0.40 5.78 0.64
N PHE A 89 1.67 5.69 0.23
CA PHE A 89 2.36 4.42 0.08
C PHE A 89 2.73 3.82 1.44
N ALA A 90 2.87 4.68 2.45
CA ALA A 90 2.97 4.31 3.86
C ALA A 90 1.71 4.75 4.61
N GLY A 91 1.17 3.88 5.45
CA GLY A 91 0.01 4.17 6.30
C GLY A 91 -1.31 4.30 5.53
N ASN A 92 -2.27 4.92 6.16
CA ASN A 92 -3.65 5.13 5.71
C ASN A 92 -4.45 3.82 5.61
N VAL A 93 -4.16 2.94 4.64
CA VAL A 93 -4.77 1.62 4.50
C VAL A 93 -3.73 0.56 4.14
N ASP A 94 -3.84 -0.62 4.72
CA ASP A 94 -3.14 -1.80 4.22
C ASP A 94 -3.59 -2.11 2.78
N GLU A 95 -2.66 -2.51 1.93
CA GLU A 95 -2.92 -2.78 0.53
C GLU A 95 -2.70 -4.26 0.18
N TRP A 96 -3.72 -4.92 -0.34
CA TRP A 96 -3.60 -6.25 -0.89
C TRP A 96 -2.53 -6.31 -1.97
N THR A 97 -1.69 -7.35 -1.92
CA THR A 97 -0.78 -7.70 -3.03
C THR A 97 -1.05 -9.11 -3.53
N GLN A 98 -0.59 -9.44 -4.73
CA GLN A 98 -0.69 -10.81 -5.26
C GLN A 98 0.31 -11.78 -4.61
N GLU A 99 1.13 -11.31 -3.68
CA GLU A 99 2.05 -12.15 -2.93
C GLU A 99 1.27 -13.10 -1.98
N GLN A 100 1.68 -14.34 -1.95
CA GLN A 100 1.11 -15.37 -1.09
C GLN A 100 2.18 -15.88 -0.13
N ASN A 101 1.82 -16.07 1.12
CA ASN A 101 2.66 -16.77 2.06
C ASN A 101 2.44 -18.31 2.01
N GLU A 102 3.25 -19.04 2.77
CA GLU A 102 3.22 -20.51 2.80
C GLU A 102 1.87 -21.12 3.24
N SER A 103 1.07 -20.37 4.00
CA SER A 103 -0.21 -20.82 4.56
C SER A 103 -1.45 -20.38 3.77
N SER A 104 -1.30 -19.97 2.53
CA SER A 104 -2.39 -19.49 1.65
C SER A 104 -2.98 -18.12 2.03
N TYR A 105 -2.44 -17.43 3.03
CA TYR A 105 -2.76 -16.03 3.30
C TYR A 105 -2.16 -15.14 2.20
N ARG A 106 -2.72 -13.96 2.04
CA ARG A 106 -2.19 -12.94 1.13
C ARG A 106 -1.43 -11.90 1.92
N VAL A 107 -0.33 -11.43 1.32
CA VAL A 107 0.47 -10.37 1.91
C VAL A 107 -0.22 -9.03 1.65
N ILE A 108 -0.38 -8.26 2.72
CA ILE A 108 -0.79 -6.87 2.69
C ILE A 108 0.39 -5.98 3.09
N ARG A 109 0.44 -4.78 2.53
CA ARG A 109 1.59 -3.88 2.62
C ARG A 109 1.14 -2.46 2.99
N GLY A 110 2.09 -1.65 3.43
CA GLY A 110 1.90 -0.22 3.64
C GLY A 110 1.65 0.18 5.09
N GLY A 111 0.96 -0.67 5.84
CA GLY A 111 0.44 -0.31 7.16
C GLY A 111 -0.83 0.54 7.07
N TYR A 112 -1.48 0.81 8.20
CA TYR A 112 -2.73 1.55 8.22
C TYR A 112 -2.82 2.52 9.40
N CYS A 113 -3.84 3.39 9.38
CA CYS A 113 -3.98 4.55 10.25
C CYS A 113 -4.12 4.23 11.75
N ASP A 114 -4.54 3.02 12.14
CA ASP A 114 -4.66 2.60 13.54
C ASP A 114 -3.43 1.85 14.06
N PHE A 115 -2.37 1.75 13.23
CA PHE A 115 -1.12 1.09 13.60
C PHE A 115 0.05 2.07 13.62
N VAL A 116 1.05 1.81 14.46
CA VAL A 116 2.23 2.66 14.58
C VAL A 116 3.25 2.36 13.50
N GLY A 117 3.85 3.40 12.90
CA GLY A 117 4.70 3.29 11.73
C GLY A 117 6.04 2.61 11.94
N ASP A 118 6.50 2.49 13.19
CA ASP A 118 7.70 1.76 13.59
C ASP A 118 7.46 0.26 13.83
N HIS A 119 6.20 -0.15 14.09
CA HIS A 119 5.85 -1.57 14.19
C HIS A 119 5.45 -2.18 12.84
N CYS A 120 4.84 -1.39 11.98
CA CYS A 120 4.46 -1.79 10.62
C CYS A 120 4.97 -0.77 9.61
N PRO A 121 6.31 -0.65 9.45
CA PRO A 121 6.86 0.23 8.42
C PRO A 121 6.43 -0.25 7.03
N VAL A 122 6.53 0.63 6.05
CA VAL A 122 6.02 0.41 4.69
C VAL A 122 6.57 -0.87 4.04
N ALA A 123 7.79 -1.29 4.38
CA ALA A 123 8.37 -2.54 3.87
C ALA A 123 7.84 -3.79 4.57
N PHE A 124 7.12 -3.66 5.69
CA PHE A 124 6.64 -4.81 6.43
C PHE A 124 5.63 -5.63 5.61
N ARG A 125 5.76 -6.96 5.70
CA ARG A 125 4.87 -7.92 5.03
C ARG A 125 3.92 -8.52 6.05
N TYR A 126 2.76 -7.89 6.24
CA TYR A 126 1.72 -8.48 7.04
C TYR A 126 0.89 -9.46 6.20
N CYS A 127 0.20 -10.38 6.83
CA CYS A 127 -0.61 -11.38 6.13
C CYS A 127 -2.04 -11.39 6.67
N ASP A 128 -3.01 -11.43 5.74
CA ASP A 128 -4.40 -11.60 6.13
C ASP A 128 -5.09 -12.69 5.29
N ASN A 129 -6.20 -13.21 5.81
CA ASN A 129 -7.02 -14.19 5.12
C ASN A 129 -7.62 -13.52 3.87
N PRO A 130 -7.50 -14.12 2.67
CA PRO A 130 -7.99 -13.52 1.42
C PRO A 130 -9.50 -13.26 1.41
N GLY A 131 -10.28 -13.92 2.27
CA GLY A 131 -11.72 -13.70 2.41
C GLY A 131 -12.11 -12.51 3.30
N ASN A 132 -11.15 -11.91 4.01
CA ASN A 132 -11.45 -10.76 4.88
C ASN A 132 -11.68 -9.49 4.06
N ASP A 133 -12.65 -8.68 4.50
CA ASP A 133 -12.96 -7.35 4.03
C ASP A 133 -12.90 -6.38 5.22
N ARG A 134 -11.83 -5.64 5.35
CA ARG A 134 -11.62 -4.77 6.50
C ARG A 134 -11.73 -3.29 6.10
N TYR A 135 -12.22 -2.44 7.01
CA TYR A 135 -12.36 -0.98 6.79
C TYR A 135 -11.02 -0.26 6.57
N PHE A 136 -9.92 -0.92 6.89
CA PHE A 136 -8.55 -0.41 6.74
C PHE A 136 -7.72 -1.19 5.72
N THR A 137 -8.32 -2.10 4.95
CA THR A 137 -7.64 -2.83 3.89
C THR A 137 -8.26 -2.52 2.54
N GLY A 138 -7.44 -2.02 1.65
CA GLY A 138 -7.77 -1.68 0.28
C GLY A 138 -6.79 -2.31 -0.70
N PHE A 139 -6.53 -1.64 -1.82
CA PHE A 139 -5.59 -2.12 -2.82
C PHE A 139 -5.04 -0.98 -3.68
N ARG A 140 -3.91 -1.26 -4.29
CA ARG A 140 -3.29 -0.44 -5.33
C ARG A 140 -3.22 -1.22 -6.63
N ALA A 141 -3.48 -0.58 -7.75
CA ALA A 141 -3.30 -1.17 -9.07
C ALA A 141 -1.99 -0.71 -9.70
N THR A 142 -1.35 -1.63 -10.42
CA THR A 142 -0.20 -1.33 -11.28
C THR A 142 -0.67 -1.30 -12.73
N LEU A 143 -0.15 -0.36 -13.51
CA LEU A 143 -0.35 -0.25 -14.95
C LEU A 143 0.91 -0.68 -15.68
N TYR A 144 0.79 -1.46 -16.72
CA TYR A 144 1.91 -1.80 -17.60
C TYR A 144 1.57 -1.64 -19.07
N ILE A 145 2.59 -1.29 -19.85
CA ILE A 145 2.50 -1.14 -21.31
C ILE A 145 2.67 -2.53 -21.94
N LYS A 146 1.78 -2.91 -22.84
CA LYS A 146 1.82 -4.19 -23.56
C LYS A 146 2.91 -4.22 -24.62
#